data_05d49de8d93c1ca73fc978e1c2b0b490
#
_entry.id   05d49de8d93c1ca73fc978e1c2b0b490
#
_cell.length_a   1.000
_cell.length_b   1.000
_cell.length_c   1.000
_cell.angle_alpha   90.00
_cell.angle_beta   90.00
_cell.angle_gamma   90.00
#
_symmetry.space_group_name_H-M   'P 1'
#
loop_
_entity.id
_entity.type
_entity.pdbx_description
1 polymer ?
#
loop_
_entity_poly.entity_id
_entity_poly.type
_entity_poly.pdbx_seq_one_letter_code
_entity_poly.pdbx_strand_id
1 'polypeptide(L)'
;PGRICLVSDALRCCGMPDGQYTLGGQDVFLYGGVAKLADGTLAGSATNLYDCMRKAVEFGIPKEQAILSATLIPAREIGREKEIGSIESGKLADFVVCDEELNLARVFMGGKQICE
;
A
#
# COMPACT_ATOMS: atom_id res chain seq x y z
N PRO A 1 -19.06 -7.37 -1.27
CA PRO A 1 -18.51 -6.01 -1.17
C PRO A 1 -18.31 -5.60 0.29
N GLY A 2 -17.27 -4.82 0.58
CA GLY A 2 -17.04 -4.26 1.91
C GLY A 2 -16.48 -5.21 2.98
N ARG A 3 -15.94 -6.36 2.59
CA ARG A 3 -15.40 -7.39 3.49
C ARG A 3 -13.95 -7.76 3.20
N ILE A 4 -13.29 -7.05 2.31
CA ILE A 4 -11.91 -7.33 1.90
C ILE A 4 -11.03 -6.18 2.34
N CYS A 5 -9.95 -6.47 3.07
CA CYS A 5 -8.86 -5.55 3.32
C CYS A 5 -7.69 -5.92 2.41
N LEU A 6 -7.14 -4.94 1.72
CA LEU A 6 -5.86 -5.11 1.02
C LEU A 6 -4.72 -4.92 2.02
N VAL A 7 -3.71 -5.75 1.90
CA VAL A 7 -2.49 -5.68 2.69
C VAL A 7 -1.29 -5.78 1.74
N SER A 8 -0.30 -4.93 1.90
CA SER A 8 0.92 -5.01 1.09
C SER A 8 1.83 -6.14 1.54
N ASP A 9 1.82 -6.47 2.83
CA ASP A 9 2.77 -7.38 3.46
C ASP A 9 4.23 -7.03 3.11
N ALA A 10 4.50 -5.71 3.06
CA ALA A 10 5.77 -5.18 2.59
C ALA A 10 6.91 -5.47 3.56
N LEU A 11 7.98 -6.05 3.04
CA LEU A 11 9.23 -6.22 3.78
C LEU A 11 9.93 -4.87 4.01
N ARG A 12 10.86 -4.82 4.96
CA ARG A 12 11.65 -3.61 5.26
C ARG A 12 12.45 -3.09 4.06
N CYS A 13 12.72 -3.93 3.07
CA CYS A 13 13.40 -3.53 1.84
C CYS A 13 12.49 -2.85 0.81
N CYS A 14 11.18 -2.74 1.07
CA CYS A 14 10.26 -2.03 0.20
C CYS A 14 10.68 -0.55 0.07
N GLY A 15 10.81 -0.08 -1.18
CA GLY A 15 11.24 1.28 -1.48
C GLY A 15 12.75 1.55 -1.31
N MET A 16 13.52 0.53 -0.98
CA MET A 16 14.96 0.62 -0.88
C MET A 16 15.64 0.29 -2.23
N PRO A 17 16.89 0.71 -2.45
CA PRO A 17 17.65 0.31 -3.64
C PRO A 17 17.84 -1.21 -3.71
N ASP A 18 18.06 -1.74 -4.93
CA ASP A 18 18.44 -3.13 -5.10
C ASP A 18 19.67 -3.48 -4.25
N GLY A 19 19.66 -4.66 -3.64
CA GLY A 19 20.73 -5.08 -2.76
C GLY A 19 20.33 -6.17 -1.78
N GLN A 20 21.18 -6.36 -0.79
CA GLN A 20 21.00 -7.36 0.26
C GLN A 20 20.45 -6.71 1.55
N TYR A 21 19.46 -7.37 2.12
CA TYR A 21 18.79 -6.98 3.37
C TYR A 21 18.61 -8.20 4.27
N THR A 22 18.04 -8.03 5.46
CA THR A 22 17.78 -9.12 6.40
C THR A 22 16.32 -9.16 6.82
N LEU A 23 15.80 -10.35 7.03
CA LEU A 23 14.46 -10.62 7.56
C LEU A 23 14.55 -11.78 8.54
N GLY A 24 14.31 -11.51 9.83
CA GLY A 24 14.33 -12.55 10.86
C GLY A 24 15.64 -13.36 10.95
N GLY A 25 16.77 -12.70 10.66
CA GLY A 25 18.10 -13.36 10.65
C GLY A 25 18.45 -14.08 9.34
N GLN A 26 17.57 -14.02 8.34
CA GLN A 26 17.84 -14.56 7.00
C GLN A 26 18.19 -13.43 6.03
N ASP A 27 19.05 -13.73 5.06
CA ASP A 27 19.40 -12.83 3.99
C ASP A 27 18.28 -12.75 2.94
N VAL A 28 17.93 -11.51 2.57
CA VAL A 28 16.96 -11.21 1.53
C VAL A 28 17.62 -10.38 0.44
N PHE A 29 17.43 -10.77 -0.80
CA PHE A 29 17.97 -10.09 -1.98
C PHE A 29 16.83 -9.41 -2.72
N LEU A 30 16.91 -8.07 -2.81
CA LEU A 30 15.96 -7.24 -3.57
C LEU A 30 16.58 -6.90 -4.92
N TYR A 31 15.94 -7.34 -6.00
CA TYR A 31 16.30 -6.99 -7.37
C TYR A 31 15.04 -6.82 -8.22
N GLY A 32 14.96 -5.69 -8.92
CA GLY A 32 13.86 -5.40 -9.84
C GLY A 32 12.47 -5.45 -9.17
N GLY A 33 12.37 -5.02 -7.90
CA GLY A 33 11.10 -5.04 -7.15
C GLY A 33 10.69 -6.42 -6.61
N VAL A 34 11.56 -7.42 -6.70
CA VAL A 34 11.30 -8.78 -6.20
C VAL A 34 12.29 -9.12 -5.09
N ALA A 35 11.75 -9.51 -3.93
CA ALA A 35 12.54 -9.91 -2.77
C ALA A 35 12.58 -11.44 -2.65
N LYS A 36 13.78 -12.03 -2.65
CA LYS A 36 14.00 -13.47 -2.57
C LYS A 36 14.99 -13.83 -1.47
N LEU A 37 14.85 -15.02 -0.91
CA LEU A 37 15.86 -15.65 -0.05
C LEU A 37 17.04 -16.14 -0.88
N ALA A 38 18.13 -16.54 -0.22
CA ALA A 38 19.33 -17.05 -0.88
C ALA A 38 19.08 -18.28 -1.78
N ASP A 39 18.08 -19.09 -1.46
CA ASP A 39 17.68 -20.27 -2.24
C ASP A 39 16.76 -19.93 -3.45
N GLY A 40 16.43 -18.65 -3.65
CA GLY A 40 15.55 -18.19 -4.71
C GLY A 40 14.06 -18.17 -4.36
N THR A 41 13.67 -18.63 -3.17
CA THR A 41 12.28 -18.56 -2.68
C THR A 41 11.87 -17.10 -2.48
N LEU A 42 10.61 -16.77 -2.83
CA LEU A 42 10.06 -15.45 -2.53
C LEU A 42 10.07 -15.20 -1.02
N ALA A 43 10.72 -14.11 -0.62
CA ALA A 43 10.83 -13.73 0.79
C ALA A 43 9.57 -13.00 1.28
N GLY A 44 8.90 -12.29 0.39
CA GLY A 44 7.70 -11.50 0.66
C GLY A 44 7.50 -10.38 -0.33
N SER A 45 6.62 -9.44 -0.01
CA SER A 45 6.31 -8.31 -0.87
C SER A 45 7.36 -7.20 -0.74
N ALA A 46 7.75 -6.62 -1.87
CA ALA A 46 8.57 -5.42 -1.96
C ALA A 46 7.77 -4.23 -2.52
N THR A 47 6.44 -4.31 -2.50
CA THR A 47 5.55 -3.27 -3.03
C THR A 47 4.76 -2.57 -1.92
N ASN A 48 4.33 -1.34 -2.17
CA ASN A 48 3.50 -0.57 -1.25
C ASN A 48 2.00 -0.85 -1.46
N LEU A 49 1.17 -0.41 -0.50
CA LEU A 49 -0.27 -0.66 -0.54
C LEU A 49 -0.97 0.02 -1.73
N TYR A 50 -0.49 1.19 -2.16
CA TYR A 50 -1.07 1.91 -3.31
C TYR A 50 -0.92 1.11 -4.60
N ASP A 51 0.26 0.54 -4.83
CA ASP A 51 0.51 -0.31 -6.00
C ASP A 51 -0.25 -1.64 -5.91
N CYS A 52 -0.42 -2.21 -4.71
CA CYS A 52 -1.31 -3.36 -4.50
C CYS A 52 -2.76 -3.05 -4.91
N MET A 53 -3.27 -1.87 -4.54
CA MET A 53 -4.60 -1.41 -4.92
C MET A 53 -4.74 -1.26 -6.44
N ARG A 54 -3.75 -0.64 -7.11
CA ARG A 54 -3.72 -0.52 -8.57
C ARG A 54 -3.73 -1.90 -9.24
N LYS A 55 -2.92 -2.82 -8.73
CA LYS A 55 -2.84 -4.19 -9.23
C LYS A 55 -4.18 -4.94 -9.05
N ALA A 56 -4.89 -4.72 -7.96
CA ALA A 56 -6.23 -5.28 -7.76
C ALA A 56 -7.21 -4.80 -8.83
N VAL A 57 -7.14 -3.53 -9.23
CA VAL A 57 -7.95 -2.99 -10.34
C VAL A 57 -7.56 -3.63 -11.68
N GLU A 58 -6.27 -3.82 -11.96
CA GLU A 58 -5.79 -4.52 -13.16
C GLU A 58 -6.31 -5.96 -13.22
N PHE A 59 -6.49 -6.63 -12.09
CA PHE A 59 -7.06 -7.97 -12.00
C PHE A 59 -8.59 -8.01 -12.13
N GLY A 60 -9.23 -6.85 -12.35
CA GLY A 60 -10.66 -6.75 -12.60
C GLY A 60 -11.50 -6.44 -11.36
N ILE A 61 -10.91 -6.10 -10.23
CA ILE A 61 -11.66 -5.58 -9.09
C ILE A 61 -12.13 -4.16 -9.43
N PRO A 62 -13.45 -3.85 -9.25
CA PRO A 62 -13.95 -2.50 -9.49
C PRO A 62 -13.15 -1.47 -8.70
N LYS A 63 -12.79 -0.36 -9.35
CA LYS A 63 -11.95 0.71 -8.79
C LYS A 63 -12.40 1.16 -7.40
N GLU A 64 -13.70 1.43 -7.24
CA GLU A 64 -14.27 1.84 -5.95
C GLU A 64 -14.07 0.79 -4.85
N GLN A 65 -14.24 -0.49 -5.18
CA GLN A 65 -14.02 -1.58 -4.22
C GLN A 65 -12.56 -1.71 -3.83
N ALA A 66 -11.63 -1.57 -4.78
CA ALA A 66 -10.21 -1.62 -4.50
C ALA A 66 -9.78 -0.46 -3.57
N ILE A 67 -10.28 0.76 -3.85
CA ILE A 67 -10.03 1.94 -3.01
C ILE A 67 -10.57 1.73 -1.59
N LEU A 68 -11.82 1.31 -1.45
CA LEU A 68 -12.43 1.03 -0.14
C LEU A 68 -11.67 -0.06 0.63
N SER A 69 -11.19 -1.08 -0.07
CA SER A 69 -10.42 -2.19 0.51
C SER A 69 -9.03 -1.76 1.02
N ALA A 70 -8.52 -0.64 0.54
CA ALA A 70 -7.24 -0.06 0.96
C ALA A 70 -7.39 1.12 1.95
N THR A 71 -8.61 1.58 2.22
CA THR A 71 -8.87 2.80 3.00
C THR A 71 -9.90 2.59 4.11
N LEU A 72 -11.18 2.77 3.83
CA LEU A 72 -12.24 2.77 4.85
C LEU A 72 -12.46 1.40 5.49
N ILE A 73 -12.38 0.32 4.73
CA ILE A 73 -12.60 -1.02 5.28
C ILE A 73 -11.54 -1.37 6.33
N PRO A 74 -10.22 -1.29 6.05
CA PRO A 74 -9.22 -1.52 7.09
C PRO A 74 -9.31 -0.53 8.26
N ALA A 75 -9.65 0.73 8.03
CA ALA A 75 -9.88 1.69 9.12
C ALA A 75 -11.01 1.24 10.05
N ARG A 76 -12.09 0.70 9.49
CA ARG A 76 -13.23 0.15 10.24
C ARG A 76 -12.84 -1.10 11.02
N GLU A 77 -12.08 -2.01 10.43
CA GLU A 77 -11.65 -3.25 11.09
C GLU A 77 -10.79 -3.00 12.35
N ILE A 78 -10.04 -1.88 12.36
CA ILE A 78 -9.26 -1.47 13.55
C ILE A 78 -9.97 -0.43 14.42
N GLY A 79 -11.25 -0.12 14.14
CA GLY A 79 -12.06 0.82 14.93
C GLY A 79 -11.65 2.30 14.79
N ARG A 80 -10.99 2.67 13.69
CA ARG A 80 -10.50 4.04 13.45
C ARG A 80 -11.25 4.77 12.34
N GLU A 81 -12.37 4.26 11.86
CA GLU A 81 -13.14 4.85 10.76
C GLU A 81 -13.69 6.25 11.04
N LYS A 82 -13.75 6.66 12.30
CA LYS A 82 -14.14 8.03 12.69
C LYS A 82 -13.02 9.06 12.52
N GLU A 83 -11.78 8.59 12.36
CA GLU A 83 -10.59 9.44 12.30
C GLU A 83 -9.90 9.41 10.94
N ILE A 84 -9.95 8.25 10.25
CA ILE A 84 -9.23 7.97 9.00
C ILE A 84 -10.09 7.15 8.03
N GLY A 85 -9.58 6.94 6.83
CA GLY A 85 -10.13 6.01 5.83
C GLY A 85 -11.12 6.63 4.85
N SER A 86 -11.56 7.86 5.07
CA SER A 86 -12.40 8.63 4.12
C SER A 86 -12.16 10.12 4.27
N ILE A 87 -12.53 10.89 3.24
CA ILE A 87 -12.41 12.34 3.23
C ILE A 87 -13.73 12.92 3.75
N GLU A 88 -13.77 13.23 5.05
CA GLU A 88 -14.93 13.78 5.73
C GLU A 88 -14.47 14.83 6.74
N SER A 89 -15.35 15.80 7.02
CA SER A 89 -15.09 16.83 8.04
C SER A 89 -14.83 16.20 9.40
N GLY A 90 -13.76 16.63 10.07
CA GLY A 90 -13.34 16.12 11.38
C GLY A 90 -12.35 14.94 11.33
N LYS A 91 -12.11 14.35 10.16
CA LYS A 91 -11.08 13.31 10.00
C LYS A 91 -9.71 13.91 9.69
N LEU A 92 -8.67 13.10 9.87
CA LEU A 92 -7.30 13.48 9.50
C LEU A 92 -7.23 13.72 7.98
N ALA A 93 -6.51 14.77 7.60
CA ALA A 93 -6.30 15.12 6.20
C ALA A 93 -5.16 14.29 5.58
N ASP A 94 -5.35 12.97 5.57
CA ASP A 94 -4.46 11.98 4.97
C ASP A 94 -5.11 11.50 3.67
N PHE A 95 -4.58 11.95 2.53
CA PHE A 95 -5.16 11.58 1.23
C PHE A 95 -4.12 11.63 0.12
N VAL A 96 -4.44 10.98 -0.97
CA VAL A 96 -3.66 11.02 -2.21
C VAL A 96 -4.45 11.71 -3.31
N VAL A 97 -3.72 12.34 -4.24
CA VAL A 97 -4.28 12.88 -5.49
C VAL A 97 -3.72 12.04 -6.64
N CYS A 98 -4.59 11.55 -7.48
CA CYS A 98 -4.26 10.76 -8.65
C CYS A 98 -5.15 11.11 -9.83
N ASP A 99 -4.78 10.66 -11.03
CA ASP A 99 -5.62 10.75 -12.21
C ASP A 99 -6.66 9.59 -12.26
N GLU A 100 -7.44 9.53 -13.34
CA GLU A 100 -8.47 8.50 -13.53
C GLU A 100 -7.88 7.09 -13.68
N GLU A 101 -6.65 6.97 -14.12
CA GLU A 101 -5.89 5.72 -14.24
C GLU A 101 -5.16 5.33 -12.95
N LEU A 102 -5.40 6.08 -11.87
CA LEU A 102 -4.73 5.90 -10.57
C LEU A 102 -3.21 6.15 -10.64
N ASN A 103 -2.74 7.00 -11.53
CA ASN A 103 -1.36 7.46 -11.46
C ASN A 103 -1.23 8.51 -10.35
N LEU A 104 -0.36 8.23 -9.39
CA LEU A 104 -0.18 9.07 -8.21
C LEU A 104 0.43 10.42 -8.60
N ALA A 105 -0.20 11.52 -8.18
CA ALA A 105 0.30 12.87 -8.39
C ALA A 105 0.85 13.49 -7.10
N ARG A 106 0.10 13.38 -5.99
CA ARG A 106 0.48 14.01 -4.70
C ARG A 106 0.02 13.16 -3.53
N VAL A 107 0.75 13.26 -2.42
CA VAL A 107 0.41 12.61 -1.15
C VAL A 107 0.38 13.66 -0.04
N PHE A 108 -0.69 13.64 0.74
CA PHE A 108 -0.87 14.53 1.90
C PHE A 108 -0.99 13.71 3.18
N MET A 109 -0.34 14.16 4.23
CA MET A 109 -0.44 13.61 5.57
C MET A 109 -0.63 14.75 6.57
N GLY A 110 -1.72 14.69 7.35
CA GLY A 110 -2.11 15.78 8.24
C GLY A 110 -2.32 17.13 7.53
N GLY A 111 -2.78 17.12 6.29
CA GLY A 111 -2.96 18.31 5.46
C GLY A 111 -1.68 18.88 4.84
N LYS A 112 -0.52 18.25 5.08
CA LYS A 112 0.77 18.67 4.54
C LYS A 112 1.20 17.74 3.40
N GLN A 113 1.56 18.31 2.25
CA GLN A 113 2.11 17.55 1.14
C GLN A 113 3.47 16.97 1.50
N ILE A 114 3.63 15.65 1.31
CA ILE A 114 4.85 14.90 1.63
C ILE A 114 5.54 14.29 0.41
N CYS A 115 4.81 14.10 -0.69
CA CYS A 115 5.34 13.59 -1.96
C CYS A 115 4.70 14.31 -3.15
N GLU A 116 5.46 14.48 -4.19
CA GLU A 116 5.05 14.91 -5.53
C GLU A 116 5.03 13.70 -6.48
#